data_11ac4532de41addf4b6280299a8ccc05
#
_entry.id   11ac4532de41addf4b6280299a8ccc05
#
_cell.length_a   1.000
_cell.length_b   1.000
_cell.length_c   1.000
_cell.angle_alpha   90.00
_cell.angle_beta   90.00
_cell.angle_gamma   90.00
#
_symmetry.space_group_name_H-M   'P 1'
#
loop_
_entity.id
_entity.type
_entity.pdbx_description
1 polymer ?
#
loop_
_entity_poly.entity_id
_entity_poly.type
_entity_poly.pdbx_seq_one_letter_code
_entity_poly.pdbx_strand_id
1 'polypeptide(L)'
;IGLDYISIASALLHDVVEDTDVTFKDLNESVGHEISKIVNGLTKISTLKKNEDYSIQAENYRRMLLTLHSDIRVILIKTADRLHNMRTIDFLTKAKQDQMASESLYIYAPLAHRVGLYNIKNELEDLSLRILETRKYNLIKNKIDKEFVNQEKYVEAFKSLINNSLDDQKIKYSIIGRNKSIYSIHNKIQKKNISFDEVYDRFAIRIIYKSTPKNEKFIAWKIYSIITDYFTSNPTRLRDWITLPKTNGYEALHLTVVGPKNKWVEIQIRSERMNEIAEKGYAAHYGYKHKESKKNEVD
;
A
#
# COMPACT_ATOMS: atom_id res chain seq x y z
N ILE A 1 -3.30 -0.86 -10.65
CA ILE A 1 -2.06 -0.11 -10.40
C ILE A 1 -1.97 1.10 -11.37
N GLY A 2 -2.55 1.01 -12.58
CA GLY A 2 -2.56 2.13 -13.56
C GLY A 2 -1.28 2.22 -14.38
N LEU A 3 -0.72 1.10 -14.78
CA LEU A 3 0.44 1.02 -15.67
C LEU A 3 0.04 1.14 -17.17
N ASP A 4 1.02 1.29 -18.02
CA ASP A 4 0.89 1.40 -19.48
C ASP A 4 0.50 0.07 -20.15
N TYR A 5 0.19 0.13 -21.45
CA TYR A 5 -0.21 -1.04 -22.23
C TYR A 5 0.91 -2.10 -22.34
N ILE A 6 2.18 -1.66 -22.35
CA ILE A 6 3.34 -2.57 -22.39
C ILE A 6 3.37 -3.42 -21.12
N SER A 7 3.15 -2.80 -19.96
CA SER A 7 3.09 -3.50 -18.68
C SER A 7 1.90 -4.47 -18.62
N ILE A 8 0.75 -4.09 -19.20
CA ILE A 8 -0.43 -4.97 -19.26
C ILE A 8 -0.16 -6.18 -20.17
N ALA A 9 0.41 -5.95 -21.36
CA ALA A 9 0.80 -7.03 -22.27
C ALA A 9 1.83 -7.96 -21.62
N SER A 10 2.86 -7.38 -20.95
CA SER A 10 3.87 -8.17 -20.23
C SER A 10 3.27 -8.99 -19.10
N ALA A 11 2.26 -8.44 -18.39
CA ALA A 11 1.57 -9.17 -17.33
C ALA A 11 0.73 -10.35 -17.89
N LEU A 12 0.11 -10.20 -19.05
CA LEU A 12 -0.63 -11.29 -19.70
C LEU A 12 0.30 -12.41 -20.23
N LEU A 13 1.53 -12.05 -20.59
CA LEU A 13 2.52 -12.97 -21.17
C LEU A 13 3.58 -13.45 -20.16
N HIS A 14 3.41 -13.13 -18.86
CA HIS A 14 4.49 -13.27 -17.88
C HIS A 14 4.99 -14.71 -17.67
N ASP A 15 4.15 -15.71 -17.85
CA ASP A 15 4.49 -17.12 -17.67
C ASP A 15 4.59 -17.87 -19.02
N VAL A 16 4.38 -17.21 -20.18
CA VAL A 16 4.34 -17.88 -21.49
C VAL A 16 5.63 -18.67 -21.80
N VAL A 17 6.79 -18.14 -21.43
CA VAL A 17 8.09 -18.82 -21.65
C VAL A 17 8.36 -19.91 -20.61
N GLU A 18 7.72 -19.83 -19.40
CA GLU A 18 7.87 -20.84 -18.35
C GLU A 18 6.95 -22.05 -18.59
N ASP A 19 5.75 -21.82 -19.14
CA ASP A 19 4.68 -22.81 -19.23
C ASP A 19 4.47 -23.37 -20.66
N THR A 20 5.18 -22.85 -21.67
CA THR A 20 5.05 -23.29 -23.07
C THR A 20 6.41 -23.43 -23.75
N ASP A 21 6.42 -23.96 -25.00
CA ASP A 21 7.62 -24.10 -25.82
C ASP A 21 8.06 -22.78 -26.51
N VAL A 22 7.38 -21.66 -26.23
CA VAL A 22 7.71 -20.34 -26.80
C VAL A 22 9.02 -19.83 -26.23
N THR A 23 9.98 -19.52 -27.11
CA THR A 23 11.28 -18.97 -26.71
C THR A 23 11.23 -17.44 -26.57
N PHE A 24 12.21 -16.85 -25.88
CA PHE A 24 12.37 -15.38 -25.84
C PHE A 24 12.58 -14.77 -27.22
N LYS A 25 13.15 -15.53 -28.19
CA LYS A 25 13.31 -15.06 -29.57
C LYS A 25 11.95 -14.93 -30.24
N ASP A 26 11.12 -15.98 -30.15
CA ASP A 26 9.77 -15.98 -30.73
C ASP A 26 8.89 -14.86 -30.09
N LEU A 27 9.01 -14.67 -28.78
CA LEU A 27 8.31 -13.60 -28.08
C LEU A 27 8.75 -12.22 -28.57
N ASN A 28 10.07 -12.01 -28.75
CA ASN A 28 10.62 -10.76 -29.25
C ASN A 28 10.16 -10.43 -30.67
N GLU A 29 10.10 -11.45 -31.54
CA GLU A 29 9.62 -11.30 -32.91
C GLU A 29 8.11 -11.00 -32.98
N SER A 30 7.32 -11.56 -32.04
CA SER A 30 5.86 -11.42 -32.02
C SER A 30 5.35 -10.13 -31.38
N VAL A 31 5.93 -9.71 -30.25
CA VAL A 31 5.41 -8.58 -29.42
C VAL A 31 6.43 -7.47 -29.20
N GLY A 32 7.63 -7.60 -29.75
CA GLY A 32 8.68 -6.60 -29.71
C GLY A 32 9.58 -6.66 -28.47
N HIS A 33 10.69 -5.92 -28.58
CA HIS A 33 11.81 -6.00 -27.63
C HIS A 33 11.43 -5.58 -26.21
N GLU A 34 10.62 -4.55 -26.04
CA GLU A 34 10.33 -3.99 -24.71
C GLU A 34 9.49 -4.95 -23.85
N ILE A 35 8.44 -5.54 -24.43
CA ILE A 35 7.62 -6.56 -23.76
C ILE A 35 8.45 -7.79 -23.44
N SER A 36 9.21 -8.32 -24.42
CA SER A 36 10.06 -9.48 -24.23
C SER A 36 11.11 -9.28 -23.13
N LYS A 37 11.70 -8.07 -23.02
CA LYS A 37 12.64 -7.71 -21.96
C LYS A 37 12.01 -7.75 -20.57
N ILE A 38 10.78 -7.25 -20.43
CA ILE A 38 10.04 -7.28 -19.14
C ILE A 38 9.71 -8.73 -18.78
N VAL A 39 9.19 -9.53 -19.72
CA VAL A 39 8.88 -10.95 -19.49
C VAL A 39 10.14 -11.74 -19.09
N ASN A 40 11.28 -11.51 -19.74
CA ASN A 40 12.56 -12.11 -19.35
C ASN A 40 12.95 -11.74 -17.90
N GLY A 41 12.71 -10.49 -17.50
CA GLY A 41 12.91 -10.05 -16.11
C GLY A 41 12.02 -10.80 -15.11
N LEU A 42 10.76 -11.05 -15.47
CA LEU A 42 9.79 -11.78 -14.66
C LEU A 42 10.20 -13.25 -14.49
N THR A 43 10.57 -13.94 -15.57
CA THR A 43 11.06 -15.33 -15.56
C THR A 43 12.34 -15.49 -14.72
N LYS A 44 13.29 -14.57 -14.84
CA LYS A 44 14.52 -14.59 -14.02
C LYS A 44 14.23 -14.51 -12.51
N ILE A 45 13.21 -13.77 -12.10
CA ILE A 45 12.79 -13.71 -10.69
C ILE A 45 12.15 -15.03 -10.25
N SER A 46 11.37 -15.67 -11.11
CA SER A 46 10.74 -16.96 -10.82
C SER A 46 11.76 -18.09 -10.62
N THR A 47 12.83 -18.10 -11.40
CA THR A 47 13.89 -19.13 -11.31
C THR A 47 14.73 -19.04 -10.04
N LEU A 48 14.77 -17.86 -9.36
CA LEU A 48 15.50 -17.68 -8.09
C LEU A 48 14.87 -18.39 -6.89
N LYS A 49 13.65 -18.94 -7.02
CA LYS A 49 12.85 -19.50 -5.93
C LYS A 49 13.22 -20.92 -5.47
N LYS A 50 14.09 -21.64 -6.14
CA LYS A 50 14.19 -23.10 -5.99
C LYS A 50 15.03 -23.61 -4.81
N ASN A 51 15.54 -22.77 -3.90
CA ASN A 51 16.43 -23.25 -2.82
C ASN A 51 15.93 -22.84 -1.42
N GLU A 52 15.87 -23.82 -0.52
CA GLU A 52 15.32 -23.70 0.85
C GLU A 52 16.28 -23.06 1.89
N ASP A 53 17.47 -22.64 1.50
CA ASP A 53 18.51 -22.18 2.44
C ASP A 53 18.39 -20.68 2.74
N TYR A 54 18.47 -20.27 4.02
CA TYR A 54 18.34 -18.88 4.49
C TYR A 54 19.34 -17.92 3.85
N SER A 55 20.56 -18.39 3.56
CA SER A 55 21.58 -17.60 2.85
C SER A 55 21.18 -17.31 1.40
N ILE A 56 20.47 -18.24 0.78
CA ILE A 56 19.97 -18.15 -0.58
C ILE A 56 18.73 -17.26 -0.66
N GLN A 57 17.88 -17.24 0.36
CA GLN A 57 16.75 -16.31 0.44
C GLN A 57 17.22 -14.85 0.52
N ALA A 58 18.26 -14.57 1.29
CA ALA A 58 18.87 -13.25 1.37
C ALA A 58 19.49 -12.82 0.03
N GLU A 59 20.17 -13.73 -0.68
CA GLU A 59 20.73 -13.47 -2.00
C GLU A 59 19.65 -13.31 -3.06
N ASN A 60 18.57 -14.10 -3.02
CA ASN A 60 17.41 -13.96 -3.89
C ASN A 60 16.74 -12.59 -3.68
N TYR A 61 16.58 -12.16 -2.43
CA TYR A 61 16.07 -10.83 -2.09
C TYR A 61 16.99 -9.72 -2.62
N ARG A 62 18.31 -9.88 -2.46
CA ARG A 62 19.30 -8.95 -3.01
C ARG A 62 19.23 -8.87 -4.53
N ARG A 63 19.15 -9.99 -5.25
CA ARG A 63 19.00 -10.04 -6.71
C ARG A 63 17.70 -9.43 -7.17
N MET A 64 16.61 -9.68 -6.45
CA MET A 64 15.33 -9.01 -6.68
C MET A 64 15.45 -7.49 -6.52
N LEU A 65 16.19 -7.00 -5.52
CA LEU A 65 16.49 -5.57 -5.36
C LEU A 65 17.37 -5.01 -6.49
N LEU A 66 18.29 -5.79 -7.03
CA LEU A 66 19.12 -5.39 -8.18
C LEU A 66 18.29 -5.31 -9.48
N THR A 67 17.24 -6.12 -9.61
CA THR A 67 16.30 -6.05 -10.74
C THR A 67 15.46 -4.76 -10.71
N LEU A 68 15.27 -4.14 -9.53
CA LEU A 68 14.70 -2.79 -9.40
C LEU A 68 15.46 -1.72 -10.21
N HIS A 69 16.76 -1.92 -10.40
CA HIS A 69 17.60 -0.99 -11.16
C HIS A 69 17.38 -1.10 -12.68
N SER A 70 16.88 -2.24 -13.17
CA SER A 70 16.69 -2.46 -14.60
C SER A 70 15.31 -2.01 -15.11
N ASP A 71 14.23 -2.40 -14.43
CA ASP A 71 12.86 -1.97 -14.77
C ASP A 71 11.91 -2.23 -13.60
N ILE A 72 11.36 -1.17 -13.02
CA ILE A 72 10.44 -1.26 -11.87
C ILE A 72 9.15 -2.01 -12.22
N ARG A 73 8.72 -2.00 -13.50
CA ARG A 73 7.51 -2.67 -13.98
C ARG A 73 7.54 -4.16 -13.68
N VAL A 74 8.70 -4.80 -13.75
CA VAL A 74 8.89 -6.21 -13.42
C VAL A 74 8.44 -6.51 -11.99
N ILE A 75 8.83 -5.68 -11.02
CA ILE A 75 8.43 -5.88 -9.61
C ILE A 75 6.96 -5.58 -9.40
N LEU A 76 6.44 -4.52 -10.03
CA LEU A 76 5.03 -4.17 -9.94
C LEU A 76 4.14 -5.31 -10.46
N ILE A 77 4.48 -5.90 -11.61
CA ILE A 77 3.77 -7.04 -12.19
C ILE A 77 3.89 -8.27 -11.30
N LYS A 78 5.11 -8.63 -10.86
CA LYS A 78 5.32 -9.82 -10.02
C LYS A 78 4.67 -9.72 -8.65
N THR A 79 4.57 -8.49 -8.10
CA THR A 79 3.85 -8.24 -6.85
C THR A 79 2.33 -8.38 -7.04
N ALA A 80 1.80 -7.94 -8.19
CA ALA A 80 0.39 -8.09 -8.54
C ALA A 80 0.02 -9.57 -8.79
N ASP A 81 0.87 -10.31 -9.52
CA ASP A 81 0.76 -11.75 -9.70
C ASP A 81 0.74 -12.49 -8.35
N ARG A 82 1.70 -12.19 -7.46
CA ARG A 82 1.75 -12.78 -6.13
C ARG A 82 0.48 -12.51 -5.32
N LEU A 83 -0.06 -11.29 -5.40
CA LEU A 83 -1.31 -10.95 -4.71
C LEU A 83 -2.49 -11.75 -5.26
N HIS A 84 -2.57 -11.91 -6.60
CA HIS A 84 -3.60 -12.72 -7.23
C HIS A 84 -3.51 -14.19 -6.73
N ASN A 85 -2.30 -14.74 -6.74
CA ASN A 85 -2.05 -16.12 -6.28
C ASN A 85 -2.39 -16.30 -4.79
N MET A 86 -2.12 -15.30 -3.95
CA MET A 86 -2.49 -15.33 -2.53
C MET A 86 -4.00 -15.24 -2.29
N ARG A 87 -4.75 -14.57 -3.16
CA ARG A 87 -6.21 -14.51 -3.10
C ARG A 87 -6.88 -15.83 -3.48
N THR A 88 -6.22 -16.62 -4.32
CA THR A 88 -6.71 -17.92 -4.83
C THR A 88 -5.97 -19.12 -4.23
N ILE A 89 -5.28 -18.94 -3.12
CA ILE A 89 -4.36 -19.93 -2.52
C ILE A 89 -5.07 -21.18 -1.98
N ASP A 90 -6.37 -21.09 -1.72
CA ASP A 90 -7.16 -22.14 -1.06
C ASP A 90 -7.23 -23.45 -1.90
N PHE A 91 -6.94 -23.38 -3.22
CA PHE A 91 -6.87 -24.56 -4.12
C PHE A 91 -5.55 -25.34 -4.03
N LEU A 92 -4.56 -24.82 -3.31
CA LEU A 92 -3.25 -25.45 -3.16
C LEU A 92 -3.22 -26.40 -1.94
N THR A 93 -2.27 -27.34 -1.96
CA THR A 93 -1.98 -28.17 -0.76
C THR A 93 -1.48 -27.30 0.39
N LYS A 94 -1.70 -27.73 1.63
CA LYS A 94 -1.31 -26.95 2.81
C LYS A 94 0.18 -26.58 2.82
N ALA A 95 1.06 -27.51 2.45
CA ALA A 95 2.50 -27.26 2.37
C ALA A 95 2.83 -26.12 1.37
N LYS A 96 2.19 -26.12 0.18
CA LYS A 96 2.36 -25.06 -0.79
C LYS A 96 1.76 -23.72 -0.32
N GLN A 97 0.61 -23.77 0.39
CA GLN A 97 0.03 -22.57 0.99
C GLN A 97 1.00 -21.93 2.00
N ASP A 98 1.58 -22.73 2.90
CA ASP A 98 2.50 -22.24 3.94
C ASP A 98 3.78 -21.67 3.34
N GLN A 99 4.34 -22.33 2.33
CA GLN A 99 5.50 -21.82 1.59
C GLN A 99 5.18 -20.48 0.92
N MET A 100 4.09 -20.41 0.15
CA MET A 100 3.69 -19.19 -0.59
C MET A 100 3.37 -18.04 0.37
N ALA A 101 2.70 -18.31 1.49
CA ALA A 101 2.41 -17.33 2.51
C ALA A 101 3.68 -16.79 3.18
N SER A 102 4.66 -17.67 3.48
CA SER A 102 5.96 -17.26 4.04
C SER A 102 6.74 -16.40 3.06
N GLU A 103 6.85 -16.82 1.80
CA GLU A 103 7.50 -15.98 0.76
C GLU A 103 6.80 -14.61 0.61
N SER A 104 5.46 -14.60 0.61
CA SER A 104 4.67 -13.37 0.50
C SER A 104 4.93 -12.42 1.66
N LEU A 105 5.02 -12.95 2.89
CA LEU A 105 5.25 -12.16 4.09
C LEU A 105 6.68 -11.61 4.17
N TYR A 106 7.68 -12.43 3.85
CA TYR A 106 9.09 -12.08 4.10
C TYR A 106 9.81 -11.49 2.90
N ILE A 107 9.27 -11.68 1.67
CA ILE A 107 9.89 -11.18 0.44
C ILE A 107 8.99 -10.14 -0.24
N TYR A 108 7.76 -10.52 -0.63
CA TYR A 108 6.92 -9.68 -1.47
C TYR A 108 6.29 -8.49 -0.73
N ALA A 109 5.87 -8.65 0.52
CA ALA A 109 5.33 -7.54 1.30
C ALA A 109 6.38 -6.45 1.58
N PRO A 110 7.64 -6.76 1.98
CA PRO A 110 8.72 -5.78 2.05
C PRO A 110 9.04 -5.11 0.70
N LEU A 111 8.99 -5.84 -0.42
CA LEU A 111 9.18 -5.26 -1.76
C LEU A 111 8.06 -4.29 -2.10
N ALA A 112 6.80 -4.70 -1.91
CA ALA A 112 5.64 -3.83 -2.09
C ALA A 112 5.74 -2.56 -1.25
N HIS A 113 6.20 -2.67 0.00
CA HIS A 113 6.47 -1.52 0.87
C HIS A 113 7.53 -0.58 0.27
N ARG A 114 8.62 -1.14 -0.24
CA ARG A 114 9.74 -0.36 -0.79
C ARG A 114 9.33 0.45 -2.03
N VAL A 115 8.47 -0.12 -2.87
CA VAL A 115 7.93 0.56 -4.06
C VAL A 115 6.65 1.37 -3.77
N GLY A 116 6.27 1.51 -2.49
CA GLY A 116 5.15 2.34 -2.05
C GLY A 116 3.76 1.73 -2.27
N LEU A 117 3.65 0.46 -2.64
CA LEU A 117 2.38 -0.25 -2.82
C LEU A 117 1.78 -0.70 -1.48
N TYR A 118 1.40 0.25 -0.63
CA TYR A 118 0.97 -0.03 0.74
C TYR A 118 -0.27 -0.91 0.85
N ASN A 119 -1.24 -0.77 -0.06
CA ASN A 119 -2.46 -1.58 -0.04
C ASN A 119 -2.12 -3.04 -0.35
N ILE A 120 -1.32 -3.29 -1.39
CA ILE A 120 -0.86 -4.63 -1.75
C ILE A 120 -0.03 -5.24 -0.62
N LYS A 121 0.89 -4.46 -0.06
CA LYS A 121 1.70 -4.88 1.10
C LYS A 121 0.81 -5.31 2.27
N ASN A 122 -0.17 -4.50 2.66
CA ASN A 122 -1.07 -4.81 3.78
C ASN A 122 -1.92 -6.06 3.50
N GLU A 123 -2.42 -6.21 2.28
CA GLU A 123 -3.22 -7.36 1.88
C GLU A 123 -2.39 -8.64 1.84
N LEU A 124 -1.15 -8.60 1.30
CA LEU A 124 -0.22 -9.73 1.33
C LEU A 124 0.09 -10.17 2.77
N GLU A 125 0.33 -9.21 3.66
CA GLU A 125 0.59 -9.49 5.08
C GLU A 125 -0.63 -10.11 5.77
N ASP A 126 -1.84 -9.59 5.54
CA ASP A 126 -3.07 -10.08 6.13
C ASP A 126 -3.41 -11.49 5.62
N LEU A 127 -3.29 -11.74 4.31
CA LEU A 127 -3.48 -13.06 3.71
C LEU A 127 -2.45 -14.06 4.22
N SER A 128 -1.18 -13.66 4.36
CA SER A 128 -0.14 -14.52 4.90
C SER A 128 -0.41 -14.89 6.36
N LEU A 129 -0.80 -13.93 7.21
CA LEU A 129 -1.16 -14.19 8.60
C LEU A 129 -2.37 -15.13 8.69
N ARG A 130 -3.36 -14.98 7.80
CA ARG A 130 -4.52 -15.87 7.72
C ARG A 130 -4.11 -17.34 7.52
N ILE A 131 -3.08 -17.60 6.71
CA ILE A 131 -2.59 -18.93 6.39
C ILE A 131 -1.69 -19.46 7.51
N LEU A 132 -0.68 -18.68 7.91
CA LEU A 132 0.37 -19.11 8.84
C LEU A 132 -0.09 -19.15 10.29
N GLU A 133 -0.95 -18.21 10.70
CA GLU A 133 -1.42 -18.07 12.08
C GLU A 133 -2.93 -17.84 12.13
N THR A 134 -3.72 -18.71 11.50
CA THR A 134 -5.17 -18.62 11.32
C THR A 134 -5.92 -18.28 12.60
N ARG A 135 -5.54 -18.87 13.74
CA ARG A 135 -6.19 -18.61 15.04
C ARG A 135 -6.01 -17.16 15.48
N LYS A 136 -4.80 -16.61 15.38
CA LYS A 136 -4.50 -15.24 15.77
C LYS A 136 -5.17 -14.23 14.82
N TYR A 137 -5.14 -14.51 13.50
CA TYR A 137 -5.85 -13.73 12.51
C TYR A 137 -7.35 -13.61 12.85
N ASN A 138 -8.02 -14.75 13.08
CA ASN A 138 -9.45 -14.78 13.37
C ASN A 138 -9.80 -14.06 14.68
N LEU A 139 -8.98 -14.19 15.72
CA LEU A 139 -9.20 -13.47 16.98
C LEU A 139 -9.18 -11.96 16.80
N ILE A 140 -8.20 -11.43 16.07
CA ILE A 140 -8.09 -9.99 15.80
C ILE A 140 -9.20 -9.53 14.87
N LYS A 141 -9.48 -10.28 13.80
CA LYS A 141 -10.55 -9.99 12.85
C LYS A 141 -11.90 -9.86 13.54
N ASN A 142 -12.27 -10.85 14.36
CA ASN A 142 -13.54 -10.82 15.09
C ASN A 142 -13.68 -9.62 16.04
N LYS A 143 -12.58 -9.18 16.65
CA LYS A 143 -12.59 -7.98 17.50
C LYS A 143 -12.78 -6.71 16.65
N ILE A 144 -12.11 -6.60 15.51
CA ILE A 144 -12.26 -5.47 14.58
C ILE A 144 -13.70 -5.41 14.05
N ASP A 145 -14.24 -6.54 13.61
CA ASP A 145 -15.60 -6.63 13.04
C ASP A 145 -16.66 -6.17 14.04
N LYS A 146 -16.50 -6.51 15.33
CA LYS A 146 -17.38 -6.02 16.41
C LYS A 146 -17.26 -4.52 16.64
N GLU A 147 -16.08 -3.94 16.47
CA GLU A 147 -15.87 -2.49 16.59
C GLU A 147 -16.40 -1.73 15.36
N PHE A 148 -16.45 -2.37 14.18
CA PHE A 148 -16.81 -1.74 12.89
C PHE A 148 -18.20 -1.08 12.90
N VAL A 149 -19.19 -1.71 13.53
CA VAL A 149 -20.56 -1.20 13.64
C VAL A 149 -20.61 0.20 14.28
N ASN A 150 -19.61 0.54 15.10
CA ASN A 150 -19.50 1.84 15.75
C ASN A 150 -18.63 2.86 15.01
N GLN A 151 -17.85 2.41 14.01
CA GLN A 151 -16.88 3.29 13.34
C GLN A 151 -17.54 4.27 12.38
N GLU A 152 -18.54 3.86 11.62
CA GLU A 152 -19.29 4.77 10.74
C GLU A 152 -19.95 5.89 11.57
N LYS A 153 -20.63 5.53 12.66
CA LYS A 153 -21.21 6.51 13.58
C LYS A 153 -20.16 7.44 14.20
N TYR A 154 -18.96 6.91 14.45
CA TYR A 154 -17.85 7.70 14.96
C TYR A 154 -17.32 8.70 13.92
N VAL A 155 -17.17 8.28 12.66
CA VAL A 155 -16.77 9.16 11.56
C VAL A 155 -17.81 10.25 11.33
N GLU A 156 -19.09 9.92 11.35
CA GLU A 156 -20.16 10.92 11.20
C GLU A 156 -20.18 11.91 12.37
N ALA A 157 -20.01 11.45 13.61
CA ALA A 157 -19.90 12.33 14.76
C ALA A 157 -18.66 13.24 14.70
N PHE A 158 -17.54 12.74 14.16
CA PHE A 158 -16.35 13.55 13.90
C PHE A 158 -16.60 14.60 12.82
N LYS A 159 -17.18 14.18 11.68
CA LYS A 159 -17.52 15.07 10.56
C LYS A 159 -18.42 16.22 11.00
N SER A 160 -19.50 15.93 11.77
CA SER A 160 -20.49 16.92 12.16
C SER A 160 -19.89 18.09 12.95
N LEU A 161 -18.76 17.88 13.62
CA LEU A 161 -18.09 18.91 14.40
C LEU A 161 -17.23 19.87 13.56
N ILE A 162 -16.69 19.41 12.43
CA ILE A 162 -15.71 20.17 11.65
C ILE A 162 -16.21 20.59 10.25
N ASN A 163 -17.32 20.02 9.77
CA ASN A 163 -17.82 20.28 8.41
C ASN A 163 -18.04 21.78 8.16
N ASN A 164 -18.78 22.47 9.04
CA ASN A 164 -19.10 23.88 8.87
C ASN A 164 -17.82 24.71 8.72
N SER A 165 -16.82 24.48 9.58
CA SER A 165 -15.56 25.24 9.52
C SER A 165 -14.73 24.93 8.27
N LEU A 166 -14.77 23.71 7.74
CA LEU A 166 -14.11 23.38 6.48
C LEU A 166 -14.85 23.98 5.27
N ASP A 167 -16.20 23.94 5.30
CA ASP A 167 -17.05 24.50 4.24
C ASP A 167 -16.94 26.03 4.18
N ASP A 168 -16.91 26.72 5.32
CA ASP A 168 -16.68 28.19 5.40
C ASP A 168 -15.34 28.59 4.78
N GLN A 169 -14.33 27.71 4.85
CA GLN A 169 -13.04 27.91 4.18
C GLN A 169 -13.04 27.53 2.70
N LYS A 170 -14.19 27.11 2.14
CA LYS A 170 -14.37 26.67 0.75
C LYS A 170 -13.38 25.55 0.34
N ILE A 171 -12.99 24.70 1.30
CA ILE A 171 -12.13 23.55 1.04
C ILE A 171 -13.03 22.41 0.53
N LYS A 172 -12.70 21.86 -0.64
CA LYS A 172 -13.32 20.61 -1.12
C LYS A 172 -12.59 19.42 -0.52
N TYR A 173 -13.29 18.57 0.22
CA TYR A 173 -12.71 17.46 0.96
C TYR A 173 -13.63 16.24 1.01
N SER A 174 -13.05 15.11 1.39
CA SER A 174 -13.76 13.91 1.83
C SER A 174 -13.15 13.39 3.12
N ILE A 175 -13.98 12.82 4.00
CA ILE A 175 -13.54 12.24 5.28
C ILE A 175 -13.95 10.76 5.29
N ILE A 176 -12.97 9.88 5.49
CA ILE A 176 -13.16 8.43 5.52
C ILE A 176 -12.50 7.82 6.75
N GLY A 177 -13.16 6.80 7.31
CA GLY A 177 -12.53 5.93 8.31
C GLY A 177 -11.63 4.89 7.65
N ARG A 178 -10.52 4.56 8.31
CA ARG A 178 -9.60 3.52 7.85
C ARG A 178 -9.19 2.61 8.99
N ASN A 179 -9.43 1.32 8.83
CA ASN A 179 -8.89 0.31 9.73
C ASN A 179 -7.42 0.02 9.41
N LYS A 180 -6.64 -0.24 10.44
CA LYS A 180 -5.30 -0.77 10.30
C LYS A 180 -5.37 -2.24 9.91
N SER A 181 -4.41 -2.72 9.10
CA SER A 181 -4.34 -4.13 8.72
C SER A 181 -4.21 -5.04 9.95
N ILE A 182 -4.80 -6.23 9.87
CA ILE A 182 -4.81 -7.22 10.95
C ILE A 182 -3.38 -7.60 11.34
N TYR A 183 -2.51 -7.81 10.35
CA TYR A 183 -1.10 -8.08 10.58
C TYR A 183 -0.37 -6.94 11.30
N SER A 184 -0.66 -5.68 10.97
CA SER A 184 -0.05 -4.53 11.65
C SER A 184 -0.47 -4.45 13.12
N ILE A 185 -1.72 -4.81 13.45
CA ILE A 185 -2.21 -4.91 14.83
C ILE A 185 -1.52 -6.08 15.53
N HIS A 186 -1.49 -7.27 14.89
CA HIS A 186 -0.81 -8.44 15.40
C HIS A 186 0.66 -8.15 15.75
N ASN A 187 1.39 -7.53 14.81
CA ASN A 187 2.79 -7.15 15.01
C ASN A 187 3.00 -6.20 16.20
N LYS A 188 2.08 -5.25 16.40
CA LYS A 188 2.15 -4.37 17.57
C LYS A 188 1.94 -5.11 18.88
N ILE A 189 0.93 -6.00 18.93
CA ILE A 189 0.66 -6.85 20.08
C ILE A 189 1.91 -7.66 20.43
N GLN A 190 2.51 -8.33 19.44
CA GLN A 190 3.70 -9.17 19.66
C GLN A 190 4.94 -8.35 20.07
N LYS A 191 5.28 -7.28 19.32
CA LYS A 191 6.51 -6.51 19.57
C LYS A 191 6.48 -5.71 20.87
N LYS A 192 5.30 -5.26 21.30
CA LYS A 192 5.13 -4.46 22.52
C LYS A 192 4.64 -5.26 23.72
N ASN A 193 4.31 -6.53 23.51
CA ASN A 193 3.70 -7.42 24.50
C ASN A 193 2.48 -6.77 25.19
N ILE A 194 1.57 -6.20 24.37
CA ILE A 194 0.36 -5.50 24.84
C ILE A 194 -0.89 -6.25 24.38
N SER A 195 -2.01 -5.99 25.02
CA SER A 195 -3.31 -6.53 24.60
C SER A 195 -3.85 -5.81 23.34
N PHE A 196 -4.87 -6.41 22.71
CA PHE A 196 -5.56 -5.78 21.58
C PHE A 196 -6.13 -4.41 21.95
N ASP A 197 -6.69 -4.26 23.16
CA ASP A 197 -7.34 -3.04 23.62
C ASP A 197 -6.36 -1.88 23.84
N GLU A 198 -5.10 -2.18 24.09
CA GLU A 198 -4.01 -1.22 24.24
C GLU A 198 -3.42 -0.75 22.90
N VAL A 199 -3.85 -1.31 21.77
CA VAL A 199 -3.47 -0.82 20.44
C VAL A 199 -4.39 0.37 20.06
N TYR A 200 -4.05 1.58 20.46
CA TYR A 200 -4.91 2.77 20.28
C TYR A 200 -5.08 3.22 18.83
N ASP A 201 -4.16 2.90 17.91
CA ASP A 201 -4.17 3.30 16.51
C ASP A 201 -4.75 2.22 15.57
N ARG A 202 -5.73 1.45 16.05
CA ARG A 202 -6.43 0.43 15.23
C ARG A 202 -7.28 1.06 14.13
N PHE A 203 -7.74 2.28 14.38
CA PHE A 203 -8.58 3.07 13.50
C PHE A 203 -7.99 4.46 13.31
N ALA A 204 -8.09 4.98 12.10
CA ALA A 204 -7.71 6.34 11.75
C ALA A 204 -8.81 7.02 10.92
N ILE A 205 -8.86 8.33 10.98
CA ILE A 205 -9.66 9.16 10.08
C ILE A 205 -8.73 9.73 9.02
N ARG A 206 -9.13 9.66 7.77
CA ARG A 206 -8.42 10.27 6.66
C ARG A 206 -9.23 11.42 6.09
N ILE A 207 -8.61 12.58 5.99
CA ILE A 207 -9.17 13.77 5.33
C ILE A 207 -8.39 13.96 4.02
N ILE A 208 -9.10 13.81 2.90
CA ILE A 208 -8.54 14.00 1.56
C ILE A 208 -9.12 15.31 1.01
N TYR A 209 -8.26 16.27 0.69
CA TYR A 209 -8.67 17.56 0.18
C TYR A 209 -8.18 17.81 -1.25
N LYS A 210 -8.94 18.59 -2.00
CA LYS A 210 -8.57 19.00 -3.35
C LYS A 210 -7.77 20.30 -3.30
N SER A 211 -6.62 20.33 -3.99
CA SER A 211 -5.73 21.49 -4.04
C SER A 211 -4.86 21.49 -5.30
N THR A 212 -4.29 22.63 -5.63
CA THR A 212 -3.16 22.71 -6.55
C THR A 212 -1.86 22.37 -5.82
N PRO A 213 -0.83 21.84 -6.50
CA PRO A 213 0.44 21.47 -5.85
C PRO A 213 1.07 22.60 -5.02
N LYS A 214 0.97 23.86 -5.49
CA LYS A 214 1.52 25.02 -4.78
C LYS A 214 0.85 25.29 -3.42
N ASN A 215 -0.41 24.92 -3.26
CA ASN A 215 -1.20 25.23 -2.07
C ASN A 215 -1.40 24.01 -1.15
N GLU A 216 -0.93 22.83 -1.52
CA GLU A 216 -1.16 21.60 -0.74
C GLU A 216 -0.73 21.74 0.70
N LYS A 217 0.50 22.18 0.93
CA LYS A 217 1.02 22.35 2.29
C LYS A 217 0.20 23.35 3.11
N PHE A 218 -0.12 24.50 2.53
CA PHE A 218 -0.91 25.54 3.20
C PHE A 218 -2.28 25.02 3.62
N ILE A 219 -2.99 24.31 2.73
CA ILE A 219 -4.33 23.78 3.03
C ILE A 219 -4.24 22.66 4.08
N ALA A 220 -3.22 21.80 4.04
CA ALA A 220 -3.03 20.76 5.06
C ALA A 220 -2.91 21.37 6.48
N TRP A 221 -2.09 22.42 6.63
CA TRP A 221 -1.92 23.11 7.91
C TRP A 221 -3.15 23.91 8.33
N LYS A 222 -3.91 24.44 7.36
CA LYS A 222 -5.21 25.07 7.64
C LYS A 222 -6.23 24.07 8.19
N ILE A 223 -6.31 22.87 7.59
CA ILE A 223 -7.16 21.79 8.10
C ILE A 223 -6.68 21.33 9.49
N TYR A 224 -5.37 21.25 9.72
CA TYR A 224 -4.80 20.97 11.04
C TYR A 224 -5.27 21.98 12.09
N SER A 225 -5.19 23.29 11.79
CA SER A 225 -5.65 24.34 12.69
C SER A 225 -7.13 24.16 13.04
N ILE A 226 -7.99 23.97 12.05
CA ILE A 226 -9.43 23.76 12.26
C ILE A 226 -9.67 22.55 13.17
N ILE A 227 -8.98 21.42 12.95
CA ILE A 227 -9.16 20.23 13.78
C ILE A 227 -8.75 20.49 15.22
N THR A 228 -7.65 21.20 15.44
CA THR A 228 -7.13 21.48 16.78
C THR A 228 -7.93 22.52 17.54
N ASP A 229 -8.79 23.31 16.89
CA ASP A 229 -9.77 24.17 17.53
C ASP A 229 -10.91 23.36 18.19
N TYR A 230 -11.25 22.19 17.63
CA TYR A 230 -12.32 21.33 18.16
C TYR A 230 -11.82 20.17 19.03
N PHE A 231 -10.60 19.70 18.82
CA PHE A 231 -10.07 18.49 19.44
C PHE A 231 -8.69 18.71 20.06
N THR A 232 -8.53 18.34 21.30
CA THR A 232 -7.21 18.37 21.97
C THR A 232 -6.25 17.42 21.27
N SER A 233 -5.15 17.96 20.74
CA SER A 233 -4.12 17.20 20.02
C SER A 233 -2.98 16.77 20.95
N ASN A 234 -2.33 15.65 20.60
CA ASN A 234 -1.08 15.23 21.23
C ASN A 234 0.11 15.71 20.39
N PRO A 235 0.85 16.76 20.81
CA PRO A 235 1.92 17.36 20.02
C PRO A 235 3.10 16.39 19.78
N THR A 236 3.34 15.45 20.69
CA THR A 236 4.45 14.48 20.54
C THR A 236 4.19 13.47 19.42
N ARG A 237 2.93 13.37 18.96
CA ARG A 237 2.51 12.47 17.88
C ARG A 237 2.25 13.18 16.55
N LEU A 238 2.53 14.47 16.45
CA LEU A 238 2.50 15.18 15.17
C LEU A 238 3.64 14.67 14.27
N ARG A 239 3.32 14.38 12.99
CA ARG A 239 4.29 13.95 11.96
C ARG A 239 4.02 14.71 10.68
N ASP A 240 4.96 15.54 10.28
CA ASP A 240 4.92 16.31 9.04
C ASP A 240 5.73 15.63 7.95
N TRP A 241 5.05 14.76 7.20
CA TRP A 241 5.60 14.13 6.00
C TRP A 241 5.31 14.93 4.72
N ILE A 242 4.72 16.13 4.83
CA ILE A 242 4.53 17.04 3.69
C ILE A 242 5.79 17.90 3.50
N THR A 243 6.33 18.42 4.60
CA THR A 243 7.57 19.21 4.55
C THR A 243 8.79 18.33 4.30
N LEU A 244 8.81 17.12 4.88
CA LEU A 244 9.88 16.15 4.70
C LEU A 244 9.27 14.79 4.29
N PRO A 245 9.05 14.56 2.98
CA PRO A 245 8.51 13.31 2.48
C PRO A 245 9.38 12.12 2.85
N LYS A 246 8.75 10.94 3.00
CA LYS A 246 9.50 9.70 3.19
C LYS A 246 10.25 9.32 1.91
N THR A 247 11.28 8.51 2.05
CA THR A 247 12.14 8.04 0.93
C THR A 247 11.38 7.33 -0.19
N ASN A 248 10.18 6.82 0.10
CA ASN A 248 9.28 6.18 -0.85
C ASN A 248 8.22 7.15 -1.43
N GLY A 249 8.38 8.45 -1.28
CA GLY A 249 7.49 9.47 -1.80
C GLY A 249 6.18 9.65 -1.02
N TYR A 250 6.02 9.02 0.16
CA TYR A 250 4.84 9.19 0.98
C TYR A 250 4.77 10.58 1.61
N GLU A 251 3.66 11.29 1.40
CA GLU A 251 3.35 12.59 1.93
C GLU A 251 2.03 12.57 2.72
N ALA A 252 2.01 13.13 3.91
CA ALA A 252 0.82 13.36 4.71
C ALA A 252 1.14 14.18 5.96
N LEU A 253 0.16 14.87 6.52
CA LEU A 253 0.25 15.41 7.86
C LEU A 253 -0.54 14.46 8.80
N HIS A 254 0.12 13.91 9.82
CA HIS A 254 -0.49 13.05 10.81
C HIS A 254 -0.56 13.75 12.15
N LEU A 255 -1.72 13.69 12.78
CA LEU A 255 -1.91 14.14 14.15
C LEU A 255 -2.74 13.10 14.90
N THR A 256 -2.63 13.12 16.23
CA THR A 256 -3.46 12.29 17.10
C THR A 256 -4.23 13.21 18.03
N VAL A 257 -5.55 13.07 18.07
CA VAL A 257 -6.43 13.90 18.85
C VAL A 257 -7.33 13.07 19.78
N VAL A 258 -7.85 13.71 20.82
CA VAL A 258 -8.97 13.17 21.60
C VAL A 258 -10.25 13.49 20.83
N GLY A 259 -10.77 12.50 20.12
CA GLY A 259 -11.98 12.65 19.29
C GLY A 259 -13.27 12.39 20.06
N PRO A 260 -14.41 12.22 19.37
CA PRO A 260 -15.69 11.90 19.99
C PRO A 260 -15.60 10.72 20.97
N LYS A 261 -16.41 10.74 22.02
CA LYS A 261 -16.43 9.73 23.10
C LYS A 261 -15.09 9.59 23.84
N ASN A 262 -14.29 10.65 23.89
CA ASN A 262 -13.01 10.70 24.62
C ASN A 262 -11.99 9.62 24.20
N LYS A 263 -11.99 9.24 22.91
CA LYS A 263 -11.07 8.25 22.36
C LYS A 263 -9.98 8.89 21.54
N TRP A 264 -8.73 8.44 21.75
CA TRP A 264 -7.63 8.83 20.89
C TRP A 264 -7.83 8.30 19.47
N VAL A 265 -7.71 9.17 18.47
CA VAL A 265 -7.80 8.83 17.06
C VAL A 265 -6.67 9.49 16.27
N GLU A 266 -6.06 8.73 15.35
CA GLU A 266 -5.10 9.27 14.38
C GLU A 266 -5.88 9.90 13.23
N ILE A 267 -5.48 11.11 12.84
CA ILE A 267 -6.01 11.81 11.67
C ILE A 267 -4.88 11.93 10.65
N GLN A 268 -5.15 11.58 9.41
CA GLN A 268 -4.25 11.67 8.27
C GLN A 268 -4.81 12.69 7.28
N ILE A 269 -4.11 13.80 7.09
CA ILE A 269 -4.50 14.88 6.17
C ILE A 269 -3.64 14.75 4.92
N ARG A 270 -4.27 14.70 3.74
CA ARG A 270 -3.62 14.51 2.44
C ARG A 270 -4.36 15.27 1.35
N SER A 271 -3.64 15.77 0.34
CA SER A 271 -4.27 16.14 -0.93
C SER A 271 -4.69 14.91 -1.74
N GLU A 272 -5.51 15.10 -2.77
CA GLU A 272 -5.84 14.02 -3.72
C GLU A 272 -4.58 13.42 -4.34
N ARG A 273 -3.59 14.25 -4.75
CA ARG A 273 -2.30 13.80 -5.28
C ARG A 273 -1.53 12.96 -4.25
N MET A 274 -1.37 13.46 -3.03
CA MET A 274 -0.68 12.74 -1.95
C MET A 274 -1.37 11.41 -1.63
N ASN A 275 -2.69 11.38 -1.68
CA ASN A 275 -3.45 10.16 -1.47
C ASN A 275 -3.22 9.16 -2.61
N GLU A 276 -3.19 9.61 -3.86
CA GLU A 276 -2.90 8.75 -5.02
C GLU A 276 -1.49 8.15 -4.92
N ILE A 277 -0.48 8.94 -4.57
CA ILE A 277 0.88 8.45 -4.32
C ILE A 277 0.92 7.44 -3.17
N ALA A 278 0.20 7.71 -2.08
CA ALA A 278 0.13 6.79 -0.95
C ALA A 278 -0.59 5.47 -1.26
N GLU A 279 -1.52 5.45 -2.21
CA GLU A 279 -2.28 4.25 -2.59
C GLU A 279 -1.58 3.44 -3.71
N LYS A 280 -0.95 4.13 -4.68
CA LYS A 280 -0.34 3.54 -5.88
C LYS A 280 1.19 3.49 -5.88
N GLY A 281 1.85 4.17 -4.93
CA GLY A 281 3.30 4.21 -4.82
C GLY A 281 3.99 4.75 -6.07
N TYR A 282 5.12 4.14 -6.45
CA TYR A 282 5.88 4.53 -7.65
C TYR A 282 5.06 4.42 -8.95
N ALA A 283 4.00 3.61 -8.99
CA ALA A 283 3.12 3.53 -10.15
C ALA A 283 2.38 4.86 -10.42
N ALA A 284 2.08 5.65 -9.39
CA ALA A 284 1.52 6.98 -9.55
C ALA A 284 2.49 7.91 -10.31
N HIS A 285 3.79 7.88 -9.97
CA HIS A 285 4.82 8.67 -10.65
C HIS A 285 5.02 8.28 -12.12
N TYR A 286 4.88 7.00 -12.45
CA TYR A 286 4.99 6.52 -13.82
C TYR A 286 3.85 7.07 -14.70
N GLY A 287 2.63 7.11 -14.17
CA GLY A 287 1.47 7.67 -14.87
C GLY A 287 1.56 9.19 -15.11
N TYR A 288 2.20 9.95 -14.21
CA TYR A 288 2.39 11.39 -14.37
C TYR A 288 3.43 11.72 -15.46
N LYS A 289 4.57 11.04 -15.50
CA LYS A 289 5.62 11.24 -16.53
C LYS A 289 5.10 11.00 -17.94
N HIS A 290 4.26 9.97 -18.13
CA HIS A 290 3.65 9.69 -19.44
C HIS A 290 2.56 10.69 -19.85
N LYS A 291 1.91 11.37 -18.90
CA LYS A 291 0.94 12.45 -19.21
C LYS A 291 1.62 13.75 -19.57
N GLU A 292 2.77 14.06 -18.99
CA GLU A 292 3.56 15.26 -19.33
C GLU A 292 4.28 15.11 -20.67
N SER A 293 4.84 13.95 -21.00
CA SER A 293 5.46 13.72 -22.30
C SER A 293 4.45 13.80 -23.46
N LYS A 294 3.23 13.30 -23.29
CA LYS A 294 2.17 13.44 -24.32
C LYS A 294 1.63 14.88 -24.47
N LYS A 295 1.78 15.73 -23.45
CA LYS A 295 1.41 17.15 -23.56
C LYS A 295 2.45 17.96 -24.34
N ASN A 296 3.73 17.56 -24.26
CA ASN A 296 4.83 18.22 -24.97
C ASN A 296 5.02 17.70 -26.41
N GLU A 297 4.28 16.66 -26.84
CA GLU A 297 4.28 16.16 -28.23
C GLU A 297 3.10 16.71 -29.05
N VAL A 298 2.19 17.50 -28.44
CA VAL A 298 0.97 18.04 -29.08
C VAL A 298 1.01 19.57 -29.19
N ASP A 299 2.04 20.23 -28.64
CA ASP A 299 2.38 21.65 -28.84
C ASP A 299 3.61 21.77 -29.78
#